data_a7cd2ea75417de66670ce30087754bda
#
_entry.id   a7cd2ea75417de66670ce30087754bda
#
_cell.length_a   1.000
_cell.length_b   1.000
_cell.length_c   1.000
_cell.angle_alpha   90.00
_cell.angle_beta   90.00
_cell.angle_gamma   90.00
#
_symmetry.space_group_name_H-M   'P 1'
#
loop_
_entity.id
_entity.type
_entity.pdbx_description
1 polymer ?
#
loop_
_entity_poly.entity_id
_entity_poly.type
_entity_poly.pdbx_seq_one_letter_code
_entity_poly.pdbx_strand_id
1 'polypeptide(L)'
;RVRAMLDENGQPMEAAGPSTPVQVLGLTSVPTAGDLFLVASDDRAARQIAEKRQATERAAQLAKRRKVVSLEDFKKKFAESEIDMLNIVIKGDSSGSVEALEDSLMKIEVSDEVGIQVIHRGVGAITQNDVNLATVDKAVIIGFNVRPNRQVADLAEREGVEIKYYSVIYRAIEDIEASLKGMLKPEYEEVVTSHSEIREIFRSSK
;
A
#
# COMPACT_ATOMS: atom_id res chain seq x y z
N ARG A 1 -24.19 -7.14 -20.55
CA ARG A 1 -24.41 -7.59 -21.93
C ARG A 1 -23.35 -7.03 -22.83
N VAL A 2 -22.68 -7.88 -23.62
CA VAL A 2 -21.74 -7.46 -24.66
C VAL A 2 -22.49 -6.69 -25.75
N ARG A 3 -22.04 -5.50 -26.11
CA ARG A 3 -22.64 -4.66 -27.17
C ARG A 3 -21.84 -4.72 -28.46
N ALA A 4 -20.52 -4.79 -28.35
CA ALA A 4 -19.61 -4.92 -29.49
C ALA A 4 -18.32 -5.61 -29.05
N MET A 5 -17.64 -6.20 -30.01
CA MET A 5 -16.30 -6.73 -29.89
C MET A 5 -15.40 -6.08 -30.94
N LEU A 6 -14.19 -5.72 -30.57
CA LEU A 6 -13.19 -5.16 -31.46
C LEU A 6 -11.93 -6.05 -31.43
N ASP A 7 -11.25 -6.12 -32.55
CA ASP A 7 -9.95 -6.80 -32.65
C ASP A 7 -8.80 -5.93 -32.11
N GLU A 8 -7.57 -6.41 -32.22
CA GLU A 8 -6.37 -5.72 -31.79
C GLU A 8 -6.09 -4.41 -32.56
N ASN A 9 -6.71 -4.22 -33.73
CA ASN A 9 -6.62 -3.02 -34.55
C ASN A 9 -7.78 -2.05 -34.31
N GLY A 10 -8.72 -2.41 -33.42
CA GLY A 10 -9.92 -1.62 -33.14
C GLY A 10 -11.03 -1.82 -34.16
N GLN A 11 -10.95 -2.83 -35.05
CA GLN A 11 -11.98 -3.14 -36.03
C GLN A 11 -13.09 -4.00 -35.42
N PRO A 12 -14.36 -3.76 -35.75
CA PRO A 12 -15.46 -4.55 -35.22
C PRO A 12 -15.41 -5.99 -35.74
N MET A 13 -15.66 -6.94 -34.84
CA MET A 13 -15.72 -8.37 -35.13
C MET A 13 -17.00 -8.99 -34.62
N GLU A 14 -17.55 -9.96 -35.35
CA GLU A 14 -18.79 -10.66 -35.01
C GLU A 14 -18.56 -11.87 -34.10
N ALA A 15 -17.42 -12.52 -34.23
CA ALA A 15 -17.05 -13.70 -33.44
C ALA A 15 -15.56 -13.76 -33.18
N ALA A 16 -15.19 -14.26 -32.01
CA ALA A 16 -13.81 -14.50 -31.63
C ALA A 16 -13.61 -15.99 -31.31
N GLY A 17 -12.58 -16.59 -31.91
CA GLY A 17 -12.17 -17.95 -31.63
C GLY A 17 -11.27 -18.07 -30.40
N PRO A 18 -10.81 -19.30 -30.05
CA PRO A 18 -9.80 -19.51 -29.02
C PRO A 18 -8.53 -18.72 -29.32
N SER A 19 -7.87 -18.23 -28.27
CA SER A 19 -6.60 -17.46 -28.35
C SER A 19 -6.67 -16.16 -29.19
N THR A 20 -7.87 -15.62 -29.39
CA THR A 20 -8.06 -14.35 -30.12
C THR A 20 -8.19 -13.22 -29.10
N PRO A 21 -7.32 -12.18 -29.15
CA PRO A 21 -7.47 -11.01 -28.30
C PRO A 21 -8.69 -10.21 -28.74
N VAL A 22 -9.52 -9.80 -27.79
CA VAL A 22 -10.77 -9.09 -28.08
C VAL A 22 -11.00 -7.98 -27.05
N GLN A 23 -11.29 -6.79 -27.52
CA GLN A 23 -11.81 -5.72 -26.69
C GLN A 23 -13.34 -5.83 -26.61
N VAL A 24 -13.87 -6.08 -25.42
CA VAL A 24 -15.32 -6.23 -25.20
C VAL A 24 -15.91 -4.92 -24.71
N LEU A 25 -16.94 -4.42 -25.41
CA LEU A 25 -17.67 -3.21 -25.05
C LEU A 25 -19.06 -3.55 -24.50
N GLY A 26 -19.51 -2.77 -23.50
CA GLY A 26 -20.88 -2.83 -22.98
C GLY A 26 -21.03 -3.55 -21.63
N LEU A 27 -19.93 -3.96 -21.01
CA LEU A 27 -19.95 -4.43 -19.62
C LEU A 27 -20.18 -3.25 -18.67
N THR A 28 -20.91 -3.48 -17.58
CA THR A 28 -21.20 -2.44 -16.57
C THR A 28 -20.01 -2.12 -15.69
N SER A 29 -19.09 -3.07 -15.53
CA SER A 29 -17.81 -2.90 -14.83
C SER A 29 -16.71 -3.61 -15.59
N VAL A 30 -15.46 -3.17 -15.38
CA VAL A 30 -14.30 -3.82 -15.98
C VAL A 30 -13.94 -5.03 -15.13
N PRO A 31 -13.86 -6.24 -15.71
CA PRO A 31 -13.40 -7.44 -15.00
C PRO A 31 -11.91 -7.38 -14.71
N THR A 32 -11.51 -8.10 -13.68
CA THR A 32 -10.10 -8.25 -13.32
C THR A 32 -9.48 -9.43 -14.09
N ALA A 33 -8.18 -9.41 -14.29
CA ALA A 33 -7.48 -10.52 -14.90
C ALA A 33 -7.68 -11.81 -14.09
N GLY A 34 -8.03 -12.89 -14.78
CA GLY A 34 -8.35 -14.18 -14.15
C GLY A 34 -9.80 -14.35 -13.75
N ASP A 35 -10.65 -13.32 -13.89
CA ASP A 35 -12.09 -13.46 -13.65
C ASP A 35 -12.73 -14.47 -14.59
N LEU A 36 -13.62 -15.28 -14.03
CA LEU A 36 -14.34 -16.29 -14.81
C LEU A 36 -15.45 -15.67 -15.66
N PHE A 37 -15.30 -15.80 -16.97
CA PHE A 37 -16.29 -15.36 -17.96
C PHE A 37 -17.34 -16.45 -18.17
N LEU A 38 -18.61 -16.13 -17.89
CA LEU A 38 -19.73 -17.07 -18.05
C LEU A 38 -20.79 -16.52 -18.98
N VAL A 39 -21.39 -17.42 -19.75
CA VAL A 39 -22.57 -17.13 -20.55
C VAL A 39 -23.81 -17.48 -19.71
N ALA A 40 -24.75 -16.55 -19.61
CA ALA A 40 -26.04 -16.75 -18.94
C ALA A 40 -27.15 -16.82 -19.97
N SER A 41 -28.25 -17.51 -19.62
CA SER A 41 -29.44 -17.69 -20.48
C SER A 41 -30.13 -16.38 -20.81
N ASP A 42 -30.11 -15.43 -19.89
CA ASP A 42 -30.75 -14.13 -20.05
C ASP A 42 -30.05 -13.04 -19.20
N ASP A 43 -30.38 -11.76 -19.48
CA ASP A 43 -29.79 -10.60 -18.80
C ASP A 43 -30.11 -10.57 -17.29
N ARG A 44 -31.25 -11.14 -16.85
CA ARG A 44 -31.65 -11.18 -15.44
C ARG A 44 -30.79 -12.18 -14.67
N ALA A 45 -30.62 -13.38 -15.24
CA ALA A 45 -29.74 -14.40 -14.66
C ALA A 45 -28.28 -13.91 -14.58
N ALA A 46 -27.78 -13.27 -15.65
CA ALA A 46 -26.46 -12.68 -15.66
C ALA A 46 -26.26 -11.66 -14.54
N ARG A 47 -27.23 -10.76 -14.34
CA ARG A 47 -27.19 -9.74 -13.28
C ARG A 47 -27.19 -10.37 -11.88
N GLN A 48 -28.06 -11.34 -11.63
CA GLN A 48 -28.13 -12.04 -10.35
C GLN A 48 -26.80 -12.75 -10.00
N ILE A 49 -26.19 -13.41 -10.98
CA ILE A 49 -24.89 -14.06 -10.79
C ILE A 49 -23.81 -13.03 -10.47
N ALA A 50 -23.76 -11.92 -11.20
CA ALA A 50 -22.79 -10.85 -10.98
C ALA A 50 -22.94 -10.21 -9.61
N GLU A 51 -24.16 -9.85 -9.19
CA GLU A 51 -24.47 -9.28 -7.88
C GLU A 51 -24.07 -10.22 -6.74
N LYS A 52 -24.38 -11.52 -6.87
CA LYS A 52 -24.03 -12.53 -5.86
C LYS A 52 -22.51 -12.66 -5.72
N ARG A 53 -21.77 -12.70 -6.84
CA ARG A 53 -20.29 -12.76 -6.82
C ARG A 53 -19.70 -11.52 -6.17
N GLN A 54 -20.15 -10.33 -6.58
CA GLN A 54 -19.67 -9.07 -6.02
C GLN A 54 -19.95 -8.97 -4.52
N ALA A 55 -21.12 -9.44 -4.06
CA ALA A 55 -21.44 -9.47 -2.64
C ALA A 55 -20.52 -10.43 -1.86
N THR A 56 -20.24 -11.62 -2.43
CA THR A 56 -19.33 -12.60 -1.83
C THR A 56 -17.90 -12.06 -1.75
N GLU A 57 -17.44 -11.41 -2.80
CA GLU A 57 -16.11 -10.84 -2.86
C GLU A 57 -15.95 -9.67 -1.87
N ARG A 58 -16.93 -8.76 -1.81
CA ARG A 58 -16.97 -7.70 -0.79
C ARG A 58 -16.96 -8.27 0.64
N ALA A 59 -17.73 -9.33 0.88
CA ALA A 59 -17.78 -9.98 2.18
C ALA A 59 -16.40 -10.61 2.52
N ALA A 60 -15.73 -11.24 1.56
CA ALA A 60 -14.39 -11.80 1.74
C ALA A 60 -13.35 -10.71 1.99
N GLN A 61 -13.39 -9.59 1.26
CA GLN A 61 -12.50 -8.45 1.49
C GLN A 61 -12.74 -7.81 2.87
N LEU A 62 -14.01 -7.64 3.26
CA LEU A 62 -14.37 -7.15 4.58
C LEU A 62 -13.95 -8.11 5.69
N ALA A 63 -14.05 -9.43 5.47
CA ALA A 63 -13.58 -10.44 6.43
C ALA A 63 -12.04 -10.44 6.56
N LYS A 64 -11.30 -10.24 5.45
CA LYS A 64 -9.84 -10.05 5.49
C LYS A 64 -9.44 -8.77 6.24
N ARG A 65 -10.19 -7.68 6.06
CA ARG A 65 -10.00 -6.42 6.82
C ARG A 65 -10.46 -6.54 8.28
N ARG A 66 -11.43 -7.41 8.58
CA ARG A 66 -11.89 -7.76 9.91
C ARG A 66 -11.06 -8.89 10.55
N LYS A 67 -9.74 -8.86 10.46
CA LYS A 67 -8.94 -9.31 11.60
C LYS A 67 -9.19 -8.28 12.70
N VAL A 68 -10.33 -8.43 13.36
CA VAL A 68 -10.70 -7.62 14.51
C VAL A 68 -9.68 -7.95 15.58
N VAL A 69 -8.70 -7.11 15.68
CA VAL A 69 -8.03 -6.91 16.95
C VAL A 69 -9.16 -6.51 17.89
N SER A 70 -9.47 -7.32 18.89
CA SER A 70 -10.43 -6.99 19.93
C SER A 70 -10.04 -5.63 20.49
N LEU A 71 -11.01 -4.79 20.88
CA LEU A 71 -10.71 -3.52 21.57
C LEU A 71 -9.83 -3.72 22.81
N GLU A 72 -9.87 -4.93 23.40
CA GLU A 72 -9.02 -5.35 24.51
C GLU A 72 -7.59 -5.70 24.05
N ASP A 73 -7.43 -6.37 22.90
CA ASP A 73 -6.12 -6.63 22.27
C ASP A 73 -5.51 -5.34 21.72
N PHE A 74 -6.35 -4.42 21.24
CA PHE A 74 -5.94 -3.08 20.81
C PHE A 74 -5.45 -2.27 22.01
N LYS A 75 -6.17 -2.27 23.13
CA LYS A 75 -5.72 -1.61 24.36
C LYS A 75 -4.46 -2.24 24.95
N LYS A 76 -4.32 -3.56 24.89
CA LYS A 76 -3.10 -4.24 25.36
C LYS A 76 -1.90 -3.93 24.47
N LYS A 77 -2.05 -3.97 23.14
CA LYS A 77 -1.00 -3.57 22.21
C LYS A 77 -0.64 -2.08 22.30
N PHE A 78 -1.62 -1.21 22.55
CA PHE A 78 -1.37 0.23 22.76
C PHE A 78 -0.77 0.56 24.14
N ALA A 79 -0.95 -0.28 25.11
CA ALA A 79 -0.38 -0.07 26.45
C ALA A 79 1.01 -0.70 26.63
N GLU A 80 1.40 -1.66 25.77
CA GLU A 80 2.65 -2.41 25.90
C GLU A 80 3.75 -2.06 24.90
N SER A 81 3.44 -1.34 23.82
CA SER A 81 4.49 -0.84 22.90
C SER A 81 4.00 0.40 22.14
N GLU A 82 4.70 1.51 22.30
CA GLU A 82 4.68 2.63 21.36
C GLU A 82 5.35 2.17 20.06
N ILE A 83 4.61 1.40 19.23
CA ILE A 83 5.09 1.01 17.91
C ILE A 83 4.97 2.22 17.00
N ASP A 84 6.08 2.74 16.55
CA ASP A 84 6.09 3.82 15.56
C ASP A 84 5.76 3.26 14.18
N MET A 85 4.62 3.69 13.61
CA MET A 85 4.13 3.20 12.33
C MET A 85 4.51 4.14 11.20
N LEU A 86 5.21 3.61 10.18
CA LEU A 86 5.43 4.31 8.93
C LEU A 86 4.20 4.14 8.03
N ASN A 87 3.43 5.21 7.89
CA ASN A 87 2.23 5.25 7.07
C ASN A 87 2.58 5.44 5.60
N ILE A 88 2.04 4.61 4.71
CA ILE A 88 2.38 4.62 3.28
C ILE A 88 1.12 4.63 2.41
N VAL A 89 1.12 5.46 1.37
CA VAL A 89 0.18 5.44 0.25
C VAL A 89 0.90 4.90 -0.98
N ILE A 90 0.39 3.84 -1.60
CA ILE A 90 1.01 3.20 -2.77
C ILE A 90 0.22 3.53 -4.03
N LYS A 91 0.89 4.06 -5.05
CA LYS A 91 0.34 4.26 -6.40
C LYS A 91 1.26 3.59 -7.42
N GLY A 92 0.67 2.85 -8.35
CA GLY A 92 1.43 2.13 -9.38
C GLY A 92 0.79 2.20 -10.76
N ASP A 93 1.54 1.76 -11.75
CA ASP A 93 1.12 1.69 -13.15
C ASP A 93 0.10 0.57 -13.41
N SER A 94 0.15 -0.50 -12.61
CA SER A 94 -0.74 -1.65 -12.72
C SER A 94 -1.10 -2.23 -11.34
N SER A 95 -2.18 -3.00 -11.27
CA SER A 95 -2.60 -3.69 -10.03
C SER A 95 -1.55 -4.70 -9.54
N GLY A 96 -0.92 -5.42 -10.48
CA GLY A 96 0.12 -6.39 -10.15
C GLY A 96 1.38 -5.74 -9.54
N SER A 97 1.79 -4.59 -10.06
CA SER A 97 2.91 -3.83 -9.50
C SER A 97 2.62 -3.32 -8.09
N VAL A 98 1.41 -2.82 -7.86
CA VAL A 98 0.96 -2.34 -6.54
C VAL A 98 0.90 -3.48 -5.53
N GLU A 99 0.33 -4.62 -5.91
CA GLU A 99 0.21 -5.81 -5.05
C GLU A 99 1.60 -6.40 -4.72
N ALA A 100 2.47 -6.54 -5.72
CA ALA A 100 3.82 -7.05 -5.53
C ALA A 100 4.66 -6.14 -4.60
N LEU A 101 4.51 -4.82 -4.74
CA LEU A 101 5.17 -3.84 -3.88
C LEU A 101 4.63 -3.91 -2.45
N GLU A 102 3.29 -3.92 -2.27
CA GLU A 102 2.66 -4.06 -0.96
C GLU A 102 3.10 -5.34 -0.25
N ASP A 103 3.02 -6.49 -0.93
CA ASP A 103 3.44 -7.79 -0.38
C ASP A 103 4.92 -7.81 0.01
N SER A 104 5.76 -7.12 -0.73
CA SER A 104 7.18 -7.02 -0.44
C SER A 104 7.47 -6.12 0.76
N LEU A 105 6.78 -4.98 0.86
CA LEU A 105 6.91 -4.05 1.99
C LEU A 105 6.38 -4.66 3.30
N MET A 106 5.28 -5.42 3.23
CA MET A 106 4.71 -6.09 4.42
C MET A 106 5.57 -7.24 4.95
N LYS A 107 6.58 -7.69 4.21
CA LYS A 107 7.56 -8.70 4.65
C LYS A 107 8.81 -8.11 5.30
N ILE A 108 8.91 -6.78 5.32
CA ILE A 108 10.03 -6.11 5.97
C ILE A 108 9.82 -6.18 7.49
N GLU A 109 10.70 -6.89 8.17
CA GLU A 109 10.77 -6.97 9.62
C GLU A 109 12.10 -6.33 10.07
N VAL A 110 12.02 -5.18 10.73
CA VAL A 110 13.22 -4.47 11.23
C VAL A 110 13.32 -4.64 12.74
N SER A 111 12.23 -4.40 13.47
CA SER A 111 12.14 -4.48 14.93
C SER A 111 10.67 -4.53 15.34
N ASP A 112 10.39 -5.01 16.55
CA ASP A 112 9.04 -4.98 17.15
C ASP A 112 8.58 -3.56 17.50
N GLU A 113 9.48 -2.56 17.47
CA GLU A 113 9.19 -1.16 17.82
C GLU A 113 8.70 -0.32 16.65
N VAL A 114 8.93 -0.75 15.40
CA VAL A 114 8.56 -0.03 14.19
C VAL A 114 7.81 -0.94 13.22
N GLY A 115 6.86 -0.37 12.49
CA GLY A 115 6.06 -1.13 11.54
C GLY A 115 5.64 -0.32 10.33
N ILE A 116 5.11 -1.01 9.31
CA ILE A 116 4.56 -0.39 8.10
C ILE A 116 3.04 -0.50 8.12
N GLN A 117 2.36 0.58 7.79
CA GLN A 117 0.93 0.60 7.56
C GLN A 117 0.61 1.16 6.18
N VAL A 118 0.07 0.33 5.30
CA VAL A 118 -0.45 0.78 4.00
C VAL A 118 -1.86 1.33 4.19
N ILE A 119 -2.00 2.67 4.10
CA ILE A 119 -3.27 3.37 4.30
C ILE A 119 -4.14 3.26 3.05
N HIS A 120 -3.53 3.47 1.89
CA HIS A 120 -4.22 3.44 0.61
C HIS A 120 -3.34 2.87 -0.48
N ARG A 121 -3.99 2.18 -1.42
CA ARG A 121 -3.36 1.68 -2.64
C ARG A 121 -4.24 1.95 -3.85
N GLY A 122 -3.62 2.26 -4.98
CA GLY A 122 -4.36 2.53 -6.20
C GLY A 122 -3.50 2.46 -7.45
N VAL A 123 -4.17 2.33 -8.59
CA VAL A 123 -3.54 2.31 -9.92
C VAL A 123 -3.70 3.68 -10.57
N GLY A 124 -2.70 4.08 -11.35
CA GLY A 124 -2.66 5.33 -12.09
C GLY A 124 -1.88 6.44 -11.39
N ALA A 125 -1.92 7.63 -11.96
CA ALA A 125 -1.19 8.79 -11.45
C ALA A 125 -1.58 9.16 -10.03
N ILE A 126 -0.65 9.75 -9.29
CA ILE A 126 -0.90 10.31 -7.97
C ILE A 126 -1.87 11.49 -8.10
N THR A 127 -2.92 11.50 -7.30
CA THR A 127 -4.00 12.50 -7.35
C THR A 127 -3.97 13.42 -6.15
N GLN A 128 -4.74 14.50 -6.20
CA GLN A 128 -4.94 15.41 -5.07
C GLN A 128 -5.52 14.70 -3.83
N ASN A 129 -6.42 13.71 -4.04
CA ASN A 129 -6.99 12.94 -2.94
C ASN A 129 -5.93 12.10 -2.22
N ASP A 130 -4.96 11.55 -2.95
CA ASP A 130 -3.86 10.79 -2.36
C ASP A 130 -2.98 11.70 -1.49
N VAL A 131 -2.71 12.94 -1.95
CA VAL A 131 -1.97 13.94 -1.17
C VAL A 131 -2.74 14.37 0.07
N ASN A 132 -4.05 14.67 -0.06
CA ASN A 132 -4.88 15.04 1.09
C ASN A 132 -4.93 13.92 2.15
N LEU A 133 -5.02 12.66 1.71
CA LEU A 133 -4.99 11.52 2.62
C LEU A 133 -3.64 11.41 3.33
N ALA A 134 -2.55 11.55 2.58
CA ALA A 134 -1.20 11.51 3.14
C ALA A 134 -0.93 12.63 4.15
N THR A 135 -1.50 13.83 3.92
CA THR A 135 -1.40 14.96 4.86
C THR A 135 -2.05 14.63 6.21
N VAL A 136 -3.25 14.04 6.20
CA VAL A 136 -4.00 13.70 7.42
C VAL A 136 -3.27 12.64 8.25
N ASP A 137 -2.78 11.61 7.60
CA ASP A 137 -2.17 10.45 8.26
C ASP A 137 -0.64 10.55 8.37
N LYS A 138 -0.05 11.68 7.97
CA LYS A 138 1.41 11.89 7.90
C LYS A 138 2.12 10.76 7.14
N ALA A 139 1.55 10.38 5.99
CA ALA A 139 2.02 9.27 5.19
C ALA A 139 3.01 9.71 4.11
N VAL A 140 3.90 8.80 3.74
CA VAL A 140 4.75 8.93 2.54
C VAL A 140 4.02 8.33 1.34
N ILE A 141 4.03 9.03 0.21
CA ILE A 141 3.45 8.51 -1.03
C ILE A 141 4.54 7.83 -1.86
N ILE A 142 4.31 6.57 -2.22
CA ILE A 142 5.18 5.80 -3.11
C ILE A 142 4.55 5.74 -4.49
N GLY A 143 5.20 6.34 -5.48
CA GLY A 143 4.84 6.26 -6.90
C GLY A 143 5.70 5.23 -7.63
N PHE A 144 5.14 4.07 -7.97
CA PHE A 144 5.82 3.03 -8.73
C PHE A 144 5.49 3.15 -10.22
N ASN A 145 6.47 3.56 -11.03
CA ASN A 145 6.33 3.90 -12.45
C ASN A 145 5.26 4.97 -12.76
N VAL A 146 4.80 5.72 -11.76
CA VAL A 146 3.80 6.77 -11.92
C VAL A 146 4.27 8.08 -11.30
N ARG A 147 3.75 9.19 -11.79
CA ARG A 147 4.06 10.53 -11.28
C ARG A 147 2.78 11.36 -11.16
N PRO A 148 2.74 12.34 -10.25
CA PRO A 148 1.68 13.33 -10.21
C PRO A 148 1.77 14.29 -11.40
N ASN A 149 0.69 14.95 -11.72
CA ASN A 149 0.76 16.16 -12.55
C ASN A 149 1.38 17.31 -11.75
N ARG A 150 1.73 18.42 -12.43
CA ARG A 150 2.39 19.56 -11.81
C ARG A 150 1.59 20.16 -10.65
N GLN A 151 0.28 20.29 -10.79
CA GLN A 151 -0.58 20.87 -9.75
C GLN A 151 -0.58 20.02 -8.47
N VAL A 152 -0.57 18.70 -8.61
CA VAL A 152 -0.52 17.77 -7.46
C VAL A 152 0.87 17.73 -6.84
N ALA A 153 1.93 17.86 -7.64
CA ALA A 153 3.29 17.96 -7.12
C ALA A 153 3.47 19.26 -6.30
N ASP A 154 3.01 20.40 -6.83
CA ASP A 154 3.03 21.70 -6.13
C ASP A 154 2.18 21.67 -4.85
N LEU A 155 1.07 20.91 -4.83
CA LEU A 155 0.25 20.70 -3.64
C LEU A 155 1.00 19.89 -2.59
N ALA A 156 1.61 18.77 -2.97
CA ALA A 156 2.36 17.91 -2.06
C ALA A 156 3.52 18.67 -1.39
N GLU A 157 4.23 19.51 -2.15
CA GLU A 157 5.30 20.36 -1.63
C GLU A 157 4.77 21.38 -0.61
N ARG A 158 3.63 22.03 -0.89
CA ARG A 158 2.99 22.97 0.05
C ARG A 158 2.50 22.34 1.33
N GLU A 159 1.95 21.13 1.23
CA GLU A 159 1.44 20.37 2.37
C GLU A 159 2.55 19.59 3.11
N GLY A 160 3.80 19.63 2.61
CA GLY A 160 4.92 18.91 3.20
C GLY A 160 4.82 17.40 3.08
N VAL A 161 4.08 16.89 2.10
CA VAL A 161 3.94 15.46 1.83
C VAL A 161 5.09 14.98 0.97
N GLU A 162 5.84 14.01 1.48
CA GLU A 162 6.93 13.40 0.74
C GLU A 162 6.41 12.40 -0.30
N ILE A 163 6.84 12.57 -1.57
CA ILE A 163 6.54 11.64 -2.65
C ILE A 163 7.84 11.01 -3.14
N LYS A 164 7.97 9.69 -2.99
CA LYS A 164 9.10 8.91 -3.49
C LYS A 164 8.74 8.17 -4.76
N TYR A 165 9.64 8.18 -5.75
CA TYR A 165 9.41 7.57 -7.06
C TYR A 165 10.34 6.39 -7.27
N TYR A 166 9.76 5.25 -7.64
CA TYR A 166 10.53 4.03 -7.92
C TYR A 166 10.09 3.40 -9.22
N SER A 167 11.04 2.76 -9.91
CA SER A 167 10.81 1.90 -11.07
C SER A 167 11.33 0.48 -10.83
N VAL A 168 12.00 0.25 -9.70
CA VAL A 168 12.55 -1.04 -9.28
C VAL A 168 12.10 -1.33 -7.86
N ILE A 169 11.45 -2.47 -7.63
CA ILE A 169 10.87 -2.84 -6.33
C ILE A 169 11.95 -2.91 -5.24
N TYR A 170 13.11 -3.49 -5.53
CA TYR A 170 14.19 -3.63 -4.54
C TYR A 170 14.67 -2.28 -3.97
N ARG A 171 14.73 -1.24 -4.79
CA ARG A 171 15.10 0.09 -4.31
C ARG A 171 14.06 0.70 -3.37
N ALA A 172 12.77 0.45 -3.64
CA ALA A 172 11.71 0.86 -2.74
C ALA A 172 11.82 0.16 -1.39
N ILE A 173 12.11 -1.15 -1.39
CA ILE A 173 12.30 -1.94 -0.18
C ILE A 173 13.49 -1.43 0.63
N GLU A 174 14.65 -1.24 0.01
CA GLU A 174 15.89 -0.74 0.65
C GLU A 174 15.66 0.63 1.31
N ASP A 175 15.04 1.56 0.61
CA ASP A 175 14.80 2.92 1.12
C ASP A 175 13.79 2.94 2.27
N ILE A 176 12.74 2.11 2.21
CA ILE A 176 11.76 2.00 3.29
C ILE A 176 12.36 1.29 4.50
N GLU A 177 13.14 0.24 4.30
CA GLU A 177 13.87 -0.43 5.38
C GLU A 177 14.85 0.54 6.07
N ALA A 178 15.58 1.34 5.30
CA ALA A 178 16.45 2.39 5.84
C ALA A 178 15.66 3.45 6.62
N SER A 179 14.48 3.84 6.13
CA SER A 179 13.60 4.77 6.83
C SER A 179 13.09 4.21 8.15
N LEU A 180 12.69 2.92 8.19
CA LEU A 180 12.28 2.25 9.42
C LEU A 180 13.42 2.16 10.44
N LYS A 181 14.64 1.81 9.98
CA LYS A 181 15.83 1.81 10.85
C LYS A 181 16.11 3.18 11.43
N GLY A 182 15.88 4.25 10.66
CA GLY A 182 16.03 5.64 11.11
C GLY A 182 14.98 6.08 12.13
N MET A 183 13.85 5.37 12.24
CA MET A 183 12.80 5.63 13.25
C MET A 183 13.10 4.96 14.60
N LEU A 184 14.02 3.98 14.65
CA LEU A 184 14.39 3.32 15.90
C LEU A 184 15.00 4.30 16.89
N LYS A 185 14.63 4.15 18.16
CA LYS A 185 15.24 4.92 19.24
C LYS A 185 16.71 4.50 19.40
N PRO A 186 17.65 5.44 19.63
CA PRO A 186 19.04 5.08 19.84
C PRO A 186 19.19 4.24 21.10
N GLU A 187 19.75 3.06 20.98
CA GLU A 187 20.16 2.26 22.13
C GLU A 187 21.52 2.78 22.64
N TYR A 188 21.59 3.02 23.94
CA TYR A 188 22.82 3.44 24.61
C TYR A 188 23.43 2.24 25.31
N GLU A 189 24.62 1.82 24.87
CA GLU A 189 25.43 0.81 25.57
C GLU A 189 26.42 1.53 26.49
N GLU A 190 26.40 1.17 27.77
CA GLU A 190 27.40 1.66 28.71
C GLU A 190 28.75 0.93 28.49
N VAL A 191 29.68 1.64 27.85
CA VAL A 191 31.02 1.11 27.67
C VAL A 191 31.96 1.72 28.71
N VAL A 192 32.52 0.85 29.53
CA VAL A 192 33.53 1.27 30.52
C VAL A 192 34.81 1.66 29.76
N THR A 193 35.08 2.98 29.65
CA THR A 193 36.21 3.53 28.91
C THR A 193 37.47 3.57 29.72
N SER A 194 37.39 3.62 31.06
CA SER A 194 38.53 3.60 31.94
C SER A 194 38.15 3.18 33.37
N HIS A 195 39.11 2.69 34.10
CA HIS A 195 39.05 2.47 35.53
C HIS A 195 39.96 3.44 36.23
N SER A 196 39.46 4.23 37.17
CA SER A 196 40.23 5.17 37.97
C SER A 196 40.18 4.78 39.43
N GLU A 197 41.34 4.66 40.05
CA GLU A 197 41.46 4.39 41.48
C GLU A 197 41.65 5.71 42.24
N ILE A 198 40.76 5.97 43.22
CA ILE A 198 40.89 7.14 44.08
C ILE A 198 42.00 6.84 45.12
N ARG A 199 43.13 7.48 44.98
CA ARG A 199 44.29 7.29 45.85
C ARG A 199 44.25 8.19 47.11
N GLU A 200 43.63 9.38 47.01
CA GLU A 200 43.63 10.33 48.12
C GLU A 200 42.43 11.26 48.06
N ILE A 201 41.81 11.55 49.18
CA ILE A 201 40.66 12.47 49.26
C ILE A 201 41.07 13.68 50.11
N PHE A 202 41.13 14.84 49.45
CA PHE A 202 41.41 16.11 50.13
C PHE A 202 40.12 16.78 50.59
N ARG A 203 40.03 17.10 51.88
CA ARG A 203 38.93 17.90 52.41
C ARG A 203 39.36 19.37 52.46
N SER A 204 38.69 20.24 51.73
CA SER A 204 38.83 21.67 51.89
C SER A 204 37.90 22.17 52.98
N SER A 205 38.46 22.70 54.06
CA SER A 205 37.74 23.47 55.05
C SER A 205 37.53 24.88 54.51
N LYS A 206 36.25 25.27 54.34
CA LYS A 206 35.85 26.64 54.21
C LYS A 206 35.50 27.16 55.61
#